data_d65c49006578b645712eb1da9754a105
#
_entry.id   d65c49006578b645712eb1da9754a105
#
_cell.length_a   1.000
_cell.length_b   1.000
_cell.length_c   1.000
_cell.angle_alpha   90.00
_cell.angle_beta   90.00
_cell.angle_gamma   90.00
#
_symmetry.space_group_name_H-M   'P 1'
#
loop_
_entity.id
_entity.type
_entity.pdbx_description
1 polymer ?
#
loop_
_entity_poly.entity_id
_entity_poly.type
_entity_poly.pdbx_seq_one_letter_code
_entity_poly.pdbx_strand_id
1 'polypeptide(L)'
;MRKERVLHMHLKALELAGFKSFAEKTTVEFNRGITSIVGPNGSGKSNILDAILWVLGEQSYKNIRAKESSDIIFSGGKNKKPRSMAEVSLIIENEDKYLDIDFSEVKITRRIYKSGENEYFINNRRVRLKDISNLFMDTGIGKQAYSIIGQGRVERIISSNPKELREIIEEAAGVKRAKVEKEDSTKKLKDVKNEIEKIEFVEKELAARVGHLREEERKARLYKTFSEKIDTHKFMILEYNRNEGKKKHEEFAMKRSQFEKVIMEIQKEYQEKNTEAENISLSKKEKYELLENEKNQNEQIFLEVESLKDEHSKLSGQLSCLLYTSPSPRDRTRS
;
A
#
# COMPACT_ATOMS: atom_id res chain seq x y z
N MET A 1 -28.50 16.55 -16.77
CA MET A 1 -28.57 15.06 -16.78
C MET A 1 -27.15 14.52 -16.96
N ARG A 2 -26.47 14.11 -15.88
CA ARG A 2 -25.17 13.42 -15.97
C ARG A 2 -25.50 11.99 -16.43
N LYS A 3 -25.01 11.60 -17.61
CA LYS A 3 -24.98 10.20 -18.03
C LYS A 3 -24.20 9.43 -16.97
N GLU A 4 -24.87 8.58 -16.22
CA GLU A 4 -24.23 7.58 -15.39
C GLU A 4 -23.37 6.70 -16.32
N ARG A 5 -22.07 6.87 -16.26
CA ARG A 5 -21.15 5.93 -16.89
C ARG A 5 -21.21 4.66 -16.07
N VAL A 6 -21.88 3.66 -16.62
CA VAL A 6 -21.78 2.30 -16.13
C VAL A 6 -20.34 1.85 -16.37
N LEU A 7 -19.51 1.97 -15.34
CA LEU A 7 -18.12 1.54 -15.37
C LEU A 7 -18.11 0.01 -15.27
N HIS A 8 -17.80 -0.64 -16.37
CA HIS A 8 -17.81 -2.10 -16.47
C HIS A 8 -16.37 -2.64 -16.39
N MET A 9 -15.91 -2.98 -15.19
CA MET A 9 -14.80 -3.89 -15.10
C MET A 9 -15.29 -5.30 -15.43
N HIS A 10 -14.72 -5.92 -16.45
CA HIS A 10 -15.08 -7.26 -16.89
C HIS A 10 -13.93 -8.23 -16.65
N LEU A 11 -14.26 -9.34 -15.99
CA LEU A 11 -13.36 -10.47 -15.89
C LEU A 11 -13.38 -11.21 -17.23
N LYS A 12 -12.30 -11.07 -18.02
CA LYS A 12 -12.21 -11.65 -19.35
C LYS A 12 -11.85 -13.12 -19.32
N ALA A 13 -10.83 -13.48 -18.53
CA ALA A 13 -10.37 -14.85 -18.45
C ALA A 13 -9.62 -15.14 -17.15
N LEU A 14 -9.60 -16.43 -16.80
CA LEU A 14 -8.78 -17.01 -15.74
C LEU A 14 -7.91 -18.11 -16.34
N GLU A 15 -6.60 -17.94 -16.26
CA GLU A 15 -5.64 -18.97 -16.69
C GLU A 15 -5.10 -19.68 -15.43
N LEU A 16 -5.07 -21.01 -15.49
CA LEU A 16 -4.62 -21.88 -14.40
C LEU A 16 -3.59 -22.87 -14.94
N ALA A 17 -2.50 -23.07 -14.22
CA ALA A 17 -1.51 -24.09 -14.56
C ALA A 17 -0.92 -24.66 -13.28
N GLY A 18 -0.96 -25.97 -13.12
CA GLY A 18 -0.43 -26.64 -11.90
C GLY A 18 -1.18 -26.32 -10.62
N PHE A 19 -2.38 -25.73 -10.68
CA PHE A 19 -3.16 -25.30 -9.53
C PHE A 19 -4.19 -26.36 -9.13
N LYS A 20 -4.06 -26.92 -7.95
CA LYS A 20 -4.98 -27.94 -7.36
C LYS A 20 -5.30 -29.06 -8.34
N SER A 21 -6.51 -29.10 -8.93
CA SER A 21 -6.94 -30.09 -9.91
C SER A 21 -6.52 -29.81 -11.34
N PHE A 22 -6.00 -28.60 -11.63
CA PHE A 22 -5.63 -28.18 -12.97
C PHE A 22 -4.14 -28.43 -13.24
N ALA A 23 -3.80 -29.61 -13.74
CA ALA A 23 -2.42 -30.02 -14.02
C ALA A 23 -1.80 -29.26 -15.20
N GLU A 24 -2.57 -29.03 -16.24
CA GLU A 24 -2.15 -28.35 -17.48
C GLU A 24 -2.69 -26.93 -17.53
N LYS A 25 -2.14 -26.13 -18.43
CA LYS A 25 -2.65 -24.78 -18.64
C LYS A 25 -4.09 -24.89 -19.12
N THR A 26 -5.00 -24.33 -18.34
CA THR A 26 -6.43 -24.29 -18.60
C THR A 26 -6.85 -22.81 -18.58
N THR A 27 -7.54 -22.39 -19.62
CA THR A 27 -8.11 -21.05 -19.70
C THR A 27 -9.63 -21.15 -19.57
N VAL A 28 -10.18 -20.38 -18.66
CA VAL A 28 -11.63 -20.23 -18.51
C VAL A 28 -11.97 -18.81 -18.94
N GLU A 29 -12.69 -18.70 -20.03
CA GLU A 29 -13.17 -17.42 -20.55
C GLU A 29 -14.53 -17.08 -19.96
N PHE A 30 -14.73 -15.80 -19.68
CA PHE A 30 -15.97 -15.27 -19.14
C PHE A 30 -16.57 -14.30 -20.13
N ASN A 31 -17.78 -14.59 -20.56
CA ASN A 31 -18.53 -13.67 -21.42
C ASN A 31 -19.14 -12.54 -20.59
N ARG A 32 -19.43 -11.41 -21.22
CA ARG A 32 -20.18 -10.32 -20.56
C ARG A 32 -21.57 -10.85 -20.15
N GLY A 33 -22.01 -10.47 -18.97
CA GLY A 33 -23.25 -10.93 -18.37
C GLY A 33 -23.05 -12.10 -17.40
N ILE A 34 -23.95 -13.08 -17.44
CA ILE A 34 -23.94 -14.23 -16.51
C ILE A 34 -23.21 -15.41 -17.17
N THR A 35 -22.13 -15.86 -16.55
CA THR A 35 -21.45 -17.09 -16.92
C THR A 35 -21.70 -18.16 -15.88
N SER A 36 -22.22 -19.31 -16.27
CA SER A 36 -22.45 -20.45 -15.37
C SER A 36 -21.45 -21.55 -15.62
N ILE A 37 -20.78 -22.02 -14.55
CA ILE A 37 -19.84 -23.12 -14.58
C ILE A 37 -20.50 -24.36 -13.96
N VAL A 38 -20.79 -25.34 -14.78
CA VAL A 38 -21.48 -26.56 -14.40
C VAL A 38 -20.59 -27.79 -14.55
N GLY A 39 -20.87 -28.84 -13.79
CA GLY A 39 -20.13 -30.10 -13.87
C GLY A 39 -20.40 -31.00 -12.66
N PRO A 40 -19.97 -32.26 -12.71
CA PRO A 40 -20.13 -33.20 -11.61
C PRO A 40 -19.32 -32.82 -10.36
N ASN A 41 -19.59 -33.45 -9.24
CA ASN A 41 -18.80 -33.28 -8.02
C ASN A 41 -17.35 -33.73 -8.27
N GLY A 42 -16.39 -32.95 -7.74
CA GLY A 42 -14.96 -33.22 -7.96
C GLY A 42 -14.37 -32.69 -9.28
N SER A 43 -15.15 -32.13 -10.19
CA SER A 43 -14.66 -31.59 -11.48
C SER A 43 -13.80 -30.32 -11.36
N GLY A 44 -13.62 -29.77 -10.16
CA GLY A 44 -12.80 -28.57 -9.96
C GLY A 44 -13.55 -27.25 -9.98
N LYS A 45 -14.88 -27.22 -10.06
CA LYS A 45 -15.69 -25.99 -10.07
C LYS A 45 -15.30 -25.01 -8.95
N SER A 46 -15.22 -25.53 -7.74
CA SER A 46 -14.86 -24.73 -6.58
C SER A 46 -13.38 -24.30 -6.57
N ASN A 47 -12.51 -24.99 -7.30
CA ASN A 47 -11.10 -24.60 -7.43
C ASN A 47 -10.92 -23.38 -8.31
N ILE A 48 -11.88 -23.08 -9.19
CA ILE A 48 -11.91 -21.83 -9.96
C ILE A 48 -12.11 -20.64 -9.03
N LEU A 49 -13.06 -20.74 -8.10
CA LEU A 49 -13.27 -19.71 -7.08
C LEU A 49 -12.04 -19.55 -6.18
N ASP A 50 -11.43 -20.66 -5.74
CA ASP A 50 -10.22 -20.62 -4.94
C ASP A 50 -9.06 -19.95 -5.69
N ALA A 51 -8.94 -20.18 -6.98
CA ALA A 51 -7.91 -19.57 -7.82
C ALA A 51 -8.09 -18.06 -7.93
N ILE A 52 -9.32 -17.59 -8.11
CA ILE A 52 -9.65 -16.15 -8.13
C ILE A 52 -9.29 -15.52 -6.78
N LEU A 53 -9.72 -16.09 -5.67
CA LEU A 53 -9.38 -15.59 -4.34
C LEU A 53 -7.86 -15.57 -4.11
N TRP A 54 -7.20 -16.62 -4.54
CA TRP A 54 -5.77 -16.78 -4.35
C TRP A 54 -4.96 -15.73 -5.13
N VAL A 55 -5.26 -15.50 -6.40
CA VAL A 55 -4.54 -14.51 -7.23
C VAL A 55 -4.79 -13.08 -6.75
N LEU A 56 -5.97 -12.80 -6.18
CA LEU A 56 -6.34 -11.52 -5.59
C LEU A 56 -5.66 -11.25 -4.22
N GLY A 57 -4.84 -12.17 -3.75
CA GLY A 57 -4.02 -11.96 -2.58
C GLY A 57 -4.49 -12.65 -1.30
N GLU A 58 -5.43 -13.61 -1.38
CA GLU A 58 -5.77 -14.41 -0.21
C GLU A 58 -4.54 -15.20 0.27
N GLN A 59 -4.21 -15.03 1.56
CA GLN A 59 -3.09 -15.69 2.21
C GLN A 59 -3.52 -16.85 3.11
N SER A 60 -4.79 -16.83 3.56
CA SER A 60 -5.32 -17.88 4.41
C SER A 60 -5.57 -19.13 3.59
N TYR A 61 -4.78 -20.17 3.85
CA TYR A 61 -4.98 -21.48 3.24
C TYR A 61 -6.39 -22.04 3.50
N LYS A 62 -6.94 -21.77 4.68
CA LYS A 62 -8.31 -22.19 5.04
C LYS A 62 -9.37 -21.62 4.10
N ASN A 63 -9.22 -20.37 3.69
CA ASN A 63 -10.18 -19.69 2.79
C ASN A 63 -10.16 -20.25 1.38
N ILE A 64 -9.03 -20.81 0.95
CA ILE A 64 -8.87 -21.48 -0.34
C ILE A 64 -8.88 -23.01 -0.19
N ARG A 65 -9.36 -23.54 0.92
CA ARG A 65 -9.50 -24.98 1.18
C ARG A 65 -8.19 -25.77 0.98
N ALA A 66 -7.09 -25.21 1.44
CA ALA A 66 -5.78 -25.84 1.52
C ALA A 66 -5.34 -25.94 2.99
N LYS A 67 -4.44 -26.84 3.33
CA LYS A 67 -3.82 -26.93 4.65
C LYS A 67 -2.48 -26.20 4.66
N GLU A 68 -1.74 -26.33 3.59
CA GLU A 68 -0.41 -25.77 3.41
C GLU A 68 -0.17 -25.32 1.96
N SER A 69 0.99 -24.74 1.68
CA SER A 69 1.36 -24.23 0.36
C SER A 69 1.46 -25.34 -0.71
N SER A 70 1.87 -26.53 -0.31
CA SER A 70 1.96 -27.70 -1.19
C SER A 70 0.61 -28.14 -1.74
N ASP A 71 -0.48 -27.96 -0.99
CA ASP A 71 -1.85 -28.33 -1.40
C ASP A 71 -2.39 -27.44 -2.53
N ILE A 72 -1.76 -26.31 -2.77
CA ILE A 72 -2.09 -25.41 -3.89
C ILE A 72 -1.55 -25.96 -5.20
N ILE A 73 -0.41 -26.66 -5.13
CA ILE A 73 0.26 -27.20 -6.30
C ILE A 73 -0.33 -28.57 -6.62
N PHE A 74 -0.56 -28.83 -7.90
CA PHE A 74 -1.06 -30.12 -8.37
C PHE A 74 -0.13 -31.26 -7.93
N SER A 75 -0.62 -32.14 -7.08
CA SER A 75 0.13 -33.21 -6.46
C SER A 75 0.26 -34.50 -7.30
N GLY A 76 -0.34 -34.48 -8.52
CA GLY A 76 -0.34 -35.67 -9.40
C GLY A 76 -1.71 -36.35 -9.47
N GLY A 77 -1.87 -37.23 -10.41
CA GLY A 77 -3.07 -38.03 -10.64
C GLY A 77 -2.76 -39.32 -11.39
N LYS A 78 -3.77 -40.17 -11.66
CA LYS A 78 -3.59 -41.46 -12.31
C LYS A 78 -2.76 -41.38 -13.61
N ASN A 79 -2.88 -40.32 -14.39
CA ASN A 79 -2.22 -40.13 -15.70
C ASN A 79 -1.37 -38.88 -15.80
N LYS A 80 -1.15 -38.13 -14.71
CA LYS A 80 -0.44 -36.84 -14.74
C LYS A 80 0.56 -36.75 -13.60
N LYS A 81 1.79 -36.33 -13.93
CA LYS A 81 2.87 -36.15 -12.96
C LYS A 81 2.61 -34.91 -12.09
N PRO A 82 3.08 -34.93 -10.83
CA PRO A 82 3.00 -33.73 -9.98
C PRO A 82 3.77 -32.58 -10.61
N ARG A 83 3.30 -31.34 -10.33
CA ARG A 83 3.95 -30.11 -10.80
C ARG A 83 4.90 -29.57 -9.73
N SER A 84 5.88 -28.77 -10.15
CA SER A 84 6.83 -28.09 -9.26
C SER A 84 6.33 -26.70 -8.83
N MET A 85 5.36 -26.16 -9.56
CA MET A 85 4.79 -24.85 -9.30
C MET A 85 3.32 -24.79 -9.70
N ALA A 86 2.60 -23.86 -9.10
CA ALA A 86 1.28 -23.45 -9.55
C ALA A 86 1.31 -21.99 -9.99
N GLU A 87 0.61 -21.69 -11.08
CA GLU A 87 0.42 -20.37 -11.63
C GLU A 87 -1.06 -20.11 -11.88
N VAL A 88 -1.53 -18.96 -11.44
CA VAL A 88 -2.87 -18.45 -11.76
C VAL A 88 -2.74 -17.04 -12.28
N SER A 89 -3.38 -16.77 -13.40
CA SER A 89 -3.48 -15.43 -13.97
C SER A 89 -4.94 -15.03 -14.13
N LEU A 90 -5.26 -13.84 -13.68
CA LEU A 90 -6.56 -13.20 -13.83
C LEU A 90 -6.42 -12.10 -14.88
N ILE A 91 -7.24 -12.14 -15.92
CA ILE A 91 -7.24 -11.17 -17.01
C ILE A 91 -8.51 -10.35 -16.90
N ILE A 92 -8.33 -9.04 -16.73
CA ILE A 92 -9.39 -8.08 -16.50
C ILE A 92 -9.37 -7.03 -17.58
N GLU A 93 -10.51 -6.75 -18.17
CA GLU A 93 -10.72 -5.65 -19.08
C GLU A 93 -10.80 -4.33 -18.31
N ASN A 94 -9.98 -3.36 -18.67
CA ASN A 94 -9.83 -2.07 -17.99
C ASN A 94 -9.97 -0.89 -18.97
N GLU A 95 -10.86 -1.00 -19.95
CA GLU A 95 -11.07 0.05 -20.95
C GLU A 95 -11.50 1.38 -20.32
N ASP A 96 -12.29 1.32 -19.25
CA ASP A 96 -12.79 2.47 -18.50
C ASP A 96 -11.77 3.03 -17.49
N LYS A 97 -10.54 2.48 -17.46
CA LYS A 97 -9.49 2.84 -16.46
C LYS A 97 -9.98 2.77 -15.01
N TYR A 98 -10.81 1.78 -14.72
CA TYR A 98 -11.32 1.53 -13.37
C TYR A 98 -10.21 1.14 -12.40
N LEU A 99 -9.29 0.31 -12.87
CA LEU A 99 -8.03 0.08 -12.16
C LEU A 99 -7.08 1.23 -12.52
N ASP A 100 -6.42 1.76 -11.50
CA ASP A 100 -5.45 2.87 -11.59
C ASP A 100 -4.15 2.43 -12.32
N ILE A 101 -4.32 1.94 -13.54
CA ILE A 101 -3.25 1.49 -14.44
C ILE A 101 -3.62 1.90 -15.88
N ASP A 102 -2.63 2.44 -16.60
CA ASP A 102 -2.80 2.91 -17.99
C ASP A 102 -2.84 1.80 -19.07
N PHE A 103 -3.42 0.65 -18.75
CA PHE A 103 -3.59 -0.45 -19.68
C PHE A 103 -5.06 -0.78 -19.84
N SER A 104 -5.50 -1.05 -21.08
CA SER A 104 -6.86 -1.50 -21.39
C SER A 104 -7.15 -2.93 -20.94
N GLU A 105 -6.11 -3.73 -20.75
CA GLU A 105 -6.19 -5.07 -20.20
C GLU A 105 -5.14 -5.22 -19.09
N VAL A 106 -5.56 -5.72 -17.93
CA VAL A 106 -4.70 -5.95 -16.77
C VAL A 106 -4.64 -7.42 -16.47
N LYS A 107 -3.46 -8.00 -16.63
CA LYS A 107 -3.18 -9.40 -16.29
C LYS A 107 -2.46 -9.46 -14.95
N ILE A 108 -3.10 -10.09 -13.96
CA ILE A 108 -2.52 -10.30 -12.63
C ILE A 108 -2.17 -11.76 -12.49
N THR A 109 -0.92 -12.03 -12.16
CA THR A 109 -0.42 -13.40 -12.04
C THR A 109 0.19 -13.63 -10.67
N ARG A 110 -0.16 -14.75 -10.07
CA ARG A 110 0.50 -15.27 -8.87
C ARG A 110 1.08 -16.65 -9.16
N ARG A 111 2.32 -16.85 -8.74
CA ARG A 111 3.03 -18.12 -8.80
C ARG A 111 3.41 -18.57 -7.41
N ILE A 112 3.39 -19.87 -7.18
CA ILE A 112 3.95 -20.49 -5.99
C ILE A 112 4.79 -21.69 -6.41
N TYR A 113 5.95 -21.80 -5.78
CA TYR A 113 6.87 -22.90 -5.99
C TYR A 113 6.81 -23.89 -4.81
N LYS A 114 7.29 -25.11 -5.01
CA LYS A 114 7.41 -26.10 -3.93
C LYS A 114 8.28 -25.63 -2.76
N SER A 115 9.20 -24.70 -3.01
CA SER A 115 9.98 -24.02 -1.97
C SER A 115 9.13 -23.17 -1.01
N GLY A 116 7.87 -22.89 -1.34
CA GLY A 116 6.99 -21.95 -0.63
C GLY A 116 7.13 -20.52 -1.10
N GLU A 117 8.06 -20.21 -2.01
CA GLU A 117 8.23 -18.88 -2.57
C GLU A 117 7.00 -18.48 -3.40
N ASN A 118 6.53 -17.24 -3.18
CA ASN A 118 5.43 -16.66 -3.93
C ASN A 118 5.94 -15.49 -4.75
N GLU A 119 5.54 -15.45 -6.00
CA GLU A 119 5.79 -14.33 -6.90
C GLU A 119 4.47 -13.74 -7.40
N TYR A 120 4.47 -12.42 -7.57
CA TYR A 120 3.31 -11.67 -8.03
C TYR A 120 3.69 -10.79 -9.21
N PHE A 121 2.81 -10.71 -10.22
CA PHE A 121 3.04 -9.92 -11.41
C PHE A 121 1.78 -9.15 -11.80
N ILE A 122 1.98 -7.94 -12.32
CA ILE A 122 0.98 -7.15 -13.03
C ILE A 122 1.54 -6.88 -14.42
N ASN A 123 0.86 -7.32 -15.46
CA ASN A 123 1.30 -7.22 -16.86
C ASN A 123 2.76 -7.65 -17.06
N ASN A 124 3.13 -8.82 -16.50
CA ASN A 124 4.47 -9.42 -16.51
C ASN A 124 5.55 -8.67 -15.68
N ARG A 125 5.22 -7.55 -15.04
CA ARG A 125 6.14 -6.86 -14.13
C ARG A 125 6.00 -7.44 -12.73
N ARG A 126 7.12 -7.87 -12.13
CA ARG A 126 7.14 -8.37 -10.75
C ARG A 126 6.78 -7.24 -9.78
N VAL A 127 5.84 -7.51 -8.89
CA VAL A 127 5.30 -6.57 -7.90
C VAL A 127 5.20 -7.23 -6.53
N ARG A 128 4.89 -6.46 -5.51
CA ARG A 128 4.62 -6.98 -4.17
C ARG A 128 3.13 -7.29 -4.01
N LEU A 129 2.82 -8.19 -3.08
CA LEU A 129 1.42 -8.46 -2.73
C LEU A 129 0.65 -7.18 -2.31
N LYS A 130 1.33 -6.26 -1.64
CA LYS A 130 0.73 -4.97 -1.25
C LYS A 130 0.27 -4.17 -2.47
N ASP A 131 0.99 -4.23 -3.58
CA ASP A 131 0.67 -3.48 -4.80
C ASP A 131 -0.61 -4.05 -5.45
N ILE A 132 -0.76 -5.38 -5.46
CA ILE A 132 -2.02 -6.03 -5.90
C ILE A 132 -3.17 -5.66 -4.97
N SER A 133 -2.96 -5.72 -3.65
CA SER A 133 -3.98 -5.36 -2.67
C SER A 133 -4.41 -3.90 -2.82
N ASN A 134 -3.48 -3.00 -3.06
CA ASN A 134 -3.76 -1.58 -3.30
C ASN A 134 -4.52 -1.35 -4.61
N LEU A 135 -4.18 -2.10 -5.66
CA LEU A 135 -4.85 -2.01 -6.96
C LEU A 135 -6.34 -2.33 -6.86
N PHE A 136 -6.69 -3.33 -6.03
CA PHE A 136 -8.08 -3.73 -5.83
C PHE A 136 -8.76 -3.08 -4.63
N MET A 137 -8.05 -2.25 -3.88
CA MET A 137 -8.65 -1.54 -2.77
C MET A 137 -9.78 -0.64 -3.27
N ASP A 138 -10.93 -0.70 -2.64
CA ASP A 138 -12.16 0.04 -2.99
C ASP A 138 -12.85 -0.38 -4.32
N THR A 139 -12.32 -1.38 -5.04
CA THR A 139 -13.01 -1.93 -6.21
C THR A 139 -14.09 -2.95 -5.85
N GLY A 140 -14.16 -3.33 -4.60
CA GLY A 140 -15.04 -4.41 -4.13
C GLY A 140 -14.59 -5.82 -4.53
N ILE A 141 -13.43 -5.97 -5.20
CA ILE A 141 -12.90 -7.27 -5.68
C ILE A 141 -11.66 -7.72 -4.88
N GLY A 142 -11.23 -6.97 -3.88
CA GLY A 142 -10.05 -7.29 -3.09
C GLY A 142 -10.21 -8.51 -2.17
N LYS A 143 -9.21 -8.76 -1.36
CA LYS A 143 -9.10 -9.90 -0.42
C LYS A 143 -10.32 -10.07 0.52
N GLN A 144 -10.94 -8.99 0.94
CA GLN A 144 -12.14 -8.99 1.79
C GLN A 144 -13.42 -8.69 0.99
N ALA A 145 -13.33 -8.72 -0.34
CA ALA A 145 -14.38 -8.30 -1.25
C ALA A 145 -15.72 -8.97 -0.95
N TYR A 146 -16.72 -8.14 -0.83
CA TYR A 146 -18.12 -8.58 -0.79
C TYR A 146 -18.61 -9.09 -2.14
N SER A 147 -17.88 -8.81 -3.23
CA SER A 147 -18.21 -9.28 -4.60
C SER A 147 -17.94 -10.76 -4.80
N ILE A 148 -17.12 -11.40 -3.97
CA ILE A 148 -16.79 -12.82 -4.08
C ILE A 148 -17.47 -13.56 -2.92
N ILE A 149 -18.60 -14.19 -3.21
CA ILE A 149 -19.39 -14.90 -2.21
C ILE A 149 -19.07 -16.38 -2.29
N GLY A 150 -18.17 -16.84 -1.43
CA GLY A 150 -17.89 -18.26 -1.22
C GLY A 150 -18.93 -18.92 -0.31
N GLN A 151 -18.96 -20.26 -0.33
CA GLN A 151 -19.85 -21.05 0.52
C GLN A 151 -19.61 -20.71 2.01
N GLY A 152 -20.68 -20.43 2.76
CA GLY A 152 -20.65 -20.09 4.18
C GLY A 152 -20.12 -18.67 4.48
N ARG A 153 -19.92 -17.82 3.46
CA ARG A 153 -19.44 -16.45 3.68
C ARG A 153 -20.57 -15.52 4.13
N VAL A 154 -21.78 -15.75 3.65
CA VAL A 154 -22.96 -14.98 4.06
C VAL A 154 -23.24 -15.17 5.54
N GLU A 155 -23.23 -16.40 6.03
CA GLU A 155 -23.39 -16.72 7.44
C GLU A 155 -22.29 -16.10 8.31
N ARG A 156 -21.05 -16.08 7.82
CA ARG A 156 -19.94 -15.41 8.52
C ARG A 156 -20.14 -13.90 8.59
N ILE A 157 -20.61 -13.27 7.52
CA ILE A 157 -20.87 -11.83 7.52
C ILE A 157 -22.00 -11.49 8.52
N ILE A 158 -23.07 -12.28 8.54
CA ILE A 158 -24.20 -12.07 9.45
C ILE A 158 -23.77 -12.29 10.92
N SER A 159 -22.89 -13.25 11.17
CA SER A 159 -22.37 -13.56 12.51
C SER A 159 -21.12 -12.76 12.89
N SER A 160 -20.63 -11.85 12.03
CA SER A 160 -19.46 -11.03 12.27
C SER A 160 -19.64 -10.09 13.45
N ASN A 161 -18.56 -9.78 14.14
CA ASN A 161 -18.57 -8.75 15.16
C ASN A 161 -18.73 -7.35 14.53
N PRO A 162 -19.21 -6.35 15.28
CA PRO A 162 -19.47 -5.00 14.77
C PRO A 162 -18.24 -4.34 14.11
N LYS A 163 -17.03 -4.71 14.51
CA LYS A 163 -15.78 -4.16 13.96
C LYS A 163 -15.52 -4.71 12.56
N GLU A 164 -15.68 -6.01 12.36
CA GLU A 164 -15.55 -6.65 11.05
C GLU A 164 -16.63 -6.17 10.08
N LEU A 165 -17.87 -6.05 10.56
CA LEU A 165 -18.97 -5.52 9.76
C LEU A 165 -18.68 -4.08 9.30
N ARG A 166 -18.14 -3.25 10.19
CA ARG A 166 -17.72 -1.90 9.86
C ARG A 166 -16.62 -1.87 8.79
N GLU A 167 -15.63 -2.75 8.85
CA GLU A 167 -14.57 -2.85 7.84
C GLU A 167 -15.15 -3.20 6.46
N ILE A 168 -16.13 -4.10 6.41
CA ILE A 168 -16.83 -4.46 5.17
C ILE A 168 -17.61 -3.26 4.61
N ILE A 169 -18.28 -2.51 5.46
CA ILE A 169 -19.02 -1.30 5.05
C ILE A 169 -18.07 -0.20 4.57
N GLU A 170 -16.97 0.04 5.26
CA GLU A 170 -15.94 1.01 4.86
C GLU A 170 -15.31 0.64 3.51
N GLU A 171 -15.12 -0.64 3.24
CA GLU A 171 -14.63 -1.13 1.95
C GLU A 171 -15.69 -0.96 0.84
N ALA A 172 -16.94 -1.32 1.12
CA ALA A 172 -18.04 -1.13 0.19
C ALA A 172 -18.30 0.37 -0.14
N ALA A 173 -18.04 1.25 0.82
CA ALA A 173 -18.15 2.69 0.66
C ALA A 173 -16.95 3.33 -0.05
N GLY A 174 -15.90 2.57 -0.40
CA GLY A 174 -14.71 3.08 -1.07
C GLY A 174 -13.85 4.03 -0.23
N VAL A 175 -13.94 3.96 1.10
CA VAL A 175 -13.19 4.88 2.00
C VAL A 175 -11.94 4.23 2.60
N LYS A 176 -11.75 2.94 2.41
CA LYS A 176 -10.66 2.18 3.03
C LYS A 176 -9.28 2.64 2.54
N ARG A 177 -9.12 2.86 1.23
CA ARG A 177 -7.88 3.37 0.63
C ARG A 177 -7.51 4.73 1.20
N ALA A 178 -8.47 5.66 1.20
CA ALA A 178 -8.30 7.00 1.76
C ALA A 178 -7.85 6.97 3.23
N LYS A 179 -8.44 6.08 4.02
CA LYS A 179 -8.10 5.91 5.44
C LYS A 179 -6.67 5.40 5.64
N VAL A 180 -6.29 4.36 4.90
CA VAL A 180 -4.93 3.79 4.96
C VAL A 180 -3.88 4.81 4.50
N GLU A 181 -4.11 5.51 3.38
CA GLU A 181 -3.20 6.54 2.87
C GLU A 181 -3.08 7.74 3.84
N LYS A 182 -4.19 8.14 4.47
CA LYS A 182 -4.20 9.16 5.52
C LYS A 182 -3.38 8.72 6.74
N GLU A 183 -3.57 7.50 7.22
CA GLU A 183 -2.84 6.95 8.37
C GLU A 183 -1.34 6.87 8.08
N ASP A 184 -0.93 6.34 6.91
CA ASP A 184 0.46 6.27 6.47
C ASP A 184 1.09 7.68 6.34
N SER A 185 0.34 8.63 5.77
CA SER A 185 0.80 10.03 5.62
C SER A 185 0.90 10.75 6.96
N THR A 186 -0.05 10.53 7.85
CA THR A 186 -0.04 11.11 9.20
C THR A 186 1.14 10.57 10.02
N LYS A 187 1.44 9.27 9.88
CA LYS A 187 2.60 8.66 10.53
C LYS A 187 3.90 9.28 10.02
N LYS A 188 4.08 9.39 8.71
CA LYS A 188 5.26 10.02 8.11
C LYS A 188 5.43 11.47 8.56
N LEU A 189 4.33 12.23 8.62
CA LEU A 189 4.35 13.61 9.13
C LEU A 189 4.80 13.69 10.59
N LYS A 190 4.30 12.77 11.43
CA LYS A 190 4.70 12.72 12.84
C LYS A 190 6.20 12.41 12.99
N ASP A 191 6.70 11.46 12.19
CA ASP A 191 8.12 11.09 12.21
C ASP A 191 9.00 12.26 11.78
N VAL A 192 8.66 12.95 10.68
CA VAL A 192 9.38 14.14 10.20
C VAL A 192 9.30 15.29 11.23
N LYS A 193 8.15 15.52 11.84
CA LYS A 193 8.01 16.53 12.88
C LYS A 193 8.93 16.25 14.08
N ASN A 194 8.98 15.01 14.54
CA ASN A 194 9.88 14.62 15.62
C ASN A 194 11.37 14.82 15.25
N GLU A 195 11.73 14.59 13.99
CA GLU A 195 13.09 14.85 13.48
C GLU A 195 13.41 16.35 13.45
N ILE A 196 12.49 17.19 12.99
CA ILE A 196 12.62 18.65 12.99
C ILE A 196 12.80 19.16 14.44
N GLU A 197 11.97 18.73 15.38
CA GLU A 197 12.08 19.12 16.79
C GLU A 197 13.45 18.76 17.40
N LYS A 198 14.01 17.62 17.04
CA LYS A 198 15.37 17.22 17.45
C LYS A 198 16.43 18.15 16.86
N ILE A 199 16.32 18.49 15.58
CA ILE A 199 17.26 19.39 14.92
C ILE A 199 17.19 20.79 15.50
N GLU A 200 16.00 21.32 15.72
CA GLU A 200 15.79 22.63 16.35
C GLU A 200 16.37 22.67 17.78
N PHE A 201 16.25 21.58 18.52
CA PHE A 201 16.86 21.48 19.86
C PHE A 201 18.39 21.55 19.77
N VAL A 202 18.99 20.79 18.85
CA VAL A 202 20.45 20.80 18.64
C VAL A 202 20.92 22.17 18.14
N GLU A 203 20.18 22.80 17.23
CA GLU A 203 20.47 24.16 16.76
C GLU A 203 20.49 25.19 17.91
N LYS A 204 19.48 25.15 18.77
CA LYS A 204 19.42 26.04 19.96
C LYS A 204 20.58 25.81 20.93
N GLU A 205 20.90 24.54 21.18
CA GLU A 205 22.04 24.19 22.06
C GLU A 205 23.36 24.72 21.49
N LEU A 206 23.56 24.52 20.19
CA LEU A 206 24.77 25.02 19.50
C LEU A 206 24.81 26.55 19.42
N ALA A 207 23.69 27.19 19.13
CA ALA A 207 23.59 28.65 19.12
C ALA A 207 23.93 29.25 20.51
N ALA A 208 23.46 28.62 21.60
CA ALA A 208 23.79 29.03 22.96
C ALA A 208 25.30 28.85 23.26
N ARG A 209 25.91 27.74 22.83
CA ARG A 209 27.35 27.53 22.97
C ARG A 209 28.17 28.55 22.19
N VAL A 210 27.77 28.81 20.94
CA VAL A 210 28.42 29.85 20.10
C VAL A 210 28.27 31.24 20.73
N GLY A 211 27.09 31.56 21.29
CA GLY A 211 26.84 32.80 22.02
C GLY A 211 27.79 32.96 23.22
N HIS A 212 27.90 31.92 24.04
CA HIS A 212 28.80 31.90 25.19
C HIS A 212 30.27 32.09 24.81
N LEU A 213 30.72 31.35 23.76
CA LEU A 213 32.10 31.47 23.25
C LEU A 213 32.39 32.84 22.66
N ARG A 214 31.42 33.47 21.97
CA ARG A 214 31.54 34.86 21.49
C ARG A 214 31.68 35.86 22.65
N GLU A 215 30.95 35.65 23.73
CA GLU A 215 31.04 36.50 24.92
C GLU A 215 32.42 36.34 25.58
N GLU A 216 32.94 35.12 25.68
CA GLU A 216 34.29 34.87 26.19
C GLU A 216 35.37 35.49 25.30
N GLU A 217 35.24 35.37 23.97
CA GLU A 217 36.11 36.04 23.01
C GLU A 217 36.08 37.56 23.22
N ARG A 218 34.87 38.14 23.40
CA ARG A 218 34.72 39.58 23.66
C ARG A 218 35.37 40.01 24.95
N LYS A 219 35.21 39.21 26.01
CA LYS A 219 35.89 39.48 27.32
C LYS A 219 37.41 39.36 27.16
N ALA A 220 37.89 38.37 26.44
CA ALA A 220 39.31 38.19 26.17
C ALA A 220 39.90 39.35 25.34
N ARG A 221 39.16 39.84 24.34
CA ARG A 221 39.54 41.03 23.55
C ARG A 221 39.62 42.30 24.39
N LEU A 222 38.58 42.51 25.23
CA LEU A 222 38.56 43.66 26.19
C LEU A 222 39.72 43.59 27.16
N TYR A 223 40.01 42.39 27.72
CA TYR A 223 41.14 42.19 28.63
C TYR A 223 42.45 42.54 27.90
N LYS A 224 42.65 42.10 26.66
CA LYS A 224 43.82 42.40 25.85
C LYS A 224 43.96 43.91 25.64
N THR A 225 42.85 44.62 25.32
CA THR A 225 42.86 46.06 25.10
C THR A 225 43.20 46.85 26.36
N PHE A 226 42.73 46.36 27.54
CA PHE A 226 43.09 46.96 28.82
C PHE A 226 44.53 46.64 29.22
N SER A 227 45.03 45.43 28.95
CA SER A 227 46.39 45.08 29.22
C SER A 227 47.38 45.92 28.39
N GLU A 228 47.08 46.15 27.10
CA GLU A 228 47.85 47.02 26.23
C GLU A 228 47.89 48.48 26.72
N LYS A 229 46.83 49.00 27.33
CA LYS A 229 46.75 50.36 27.94
C LYS A 229 47.52 50.45 29.24
N ILE A 230 47.59 49.37 30.01
CA ILE A 230 48.29 49.32 31.29
C ILE A 230 49.81 49.18 31.08
N ASP A 231 50.19 48.62 29.93
CA ASP A 231 51.54 48.14 29.72
C ASP A 231 52.49 49.09 29.02
N THR A 232 52.16 50.37 28.92
CA THR A 232 53.10 51.41 28.51
C THR A 232 54.31 51.50 29.44
N HIS A 233 54.27 50.89 30.64
CA HIS A 233 55.38 50.97 31.61
C HIS A 233 56.16 49.63 31.88
N LYS A 234 55.81 48.53 31.22
CA LYS A 234 56.50 47.25 31.44
C LYS A 234 56.72 46.45 30.17
N PHE A 235 57.63 46.97 29.32
CA PHE A 235 57.90 46.44 27.99
C PHE A 235 58.24 44.91 27.95
N MET A 236 58.90 44.42 28.99
CA MET A 236 59.24 42.99 29.07
C MET A 236 58.03 42.09 29.38
N ILE A 237 57.09 42.54 30.16
CA ILE A 237 55.86 41.82 30.44
C ILE A 237 54.94 41.86 29.24
N LEU A 238 54.97 42.95 28.46
CA LEU A 238 54.24 43.13 27.24
C LEU A 238 54.56 42.10 26.15
N GLU A 239 55.85 41.81 25.99
CA GLU A 239 56.30 40.87 25.01
C GLU A 239 55.94 39.42 25.37
N TYR A 240 56.01 39.07 26.66
CA TYR A 240 55.59 37.81 27.17
C TYR A 240 54.05 37.66 27.04
N ASN A 241 53.30 38.64 27.52
CA ASN A 241 51.86 38.67 27.43
C ASN A 241 51.35 38.73 25.99
N ARG A 242 52.07 39.43 25.10
CA ARG A 242 51.78 39.46 23.67
C ARG A 242 51.91 38.08 23.01
N ASN A 243 52.94 37.31 23.37
CA ASN A 243 53.15 35.96 22.89
C ASN A 243 52.08 34.98 23.43
N GLU A 244 51.72 35.09 24.68
CA GLU A 244 50.62 34.30 25.27
C GLU A 244 49.26 34.67 24.68
N GLY A 245 49.02 35.97 24.45
CA GLY A 245 47.78 36.44 23.80
C GLY A 245 47.66 35.98 22.36
N LYS A 246 48.77 35.92 21.62
CA LYS A 246 48.82 35.34 20.28
C LYS A 246 48.51 33.85 20.28
N LYS A 247 49.12 33.06 21.16
CA LYS A 247 48.83 31.61 21.27
C LYS A 247 47.33 31.35 21.55
N LYS A 248 46.79 32.07 22.49
CA LYS A 248 45.34 31.95 22.78
C LYS A 248 44.44 32.35 21.61
N HIS A 249 44.85 33.38 20.87
CA HIS A 249 44.11 33.80 19.68
C HIS A 249 44.11 32.74 18.59
N GLU A 250 45.28 32.09 18.36
CA GLU A 250 45.42 30.98 17.40
C GLU A 250 44.57 29.76 17.85
N GLU A 251 44.57 29.42 19.11
CA GLU A 251 43.70 28.37 19.63
C GLU A 251 42.22 28.69 19.48
N PHE A 252 41.81 29.94 19.76
CA PHE A 252 40.43 30.37 19.55
C PHE A 252 40.05 30.44 18.07
N ALA A 253 40.98 30.86 17.19
CA ALA A 253 40.79 30.84 15.75
C ALA A 253 40.60 29.43 15.21
N MET A 254 41.39 28.45 15.69
CA MET A 254 41.20 27.04 15.36
C MET A 254 39.82 26.52 15.87
N LYS A 255 39.51 26.78 17.11
CA LYS A 255 38.18 26.40 17.68
C LYS A 255 37.04 27.04 16.91
N ARG A 256 37.15 28.33 16.60
CA ARG A 256 36.17 29.04 15.81
C ARG A 256 35.99 28.41 14.42
N SER A 257 37.11 28.13 13.73
CA SER A 257 37.07 27.46 12.43
C SER A 257 36.42 26.07 12.52
N GLN A 258 36.66 25.35 13.61
CA GLN A 258 35.98 24.06 13.84
C GLN A 258 34.47 24.24 14.05
N PHE A 259 34.07 25.22 14.87
CA PHE A 259 32.63 25.49 15.09
C PHE A 259 31.93 26.02 13.85
N GLU A 260 32.60 26.88 13.05
CA GLU A 260 32.05 27.37 11.78
C GLU A 260 31.79 26.20 10.79
N LYS A 261 32.71 25.18 10.74
CA LYS A 261 32.50 23.97 9.96
C LYS A 261 31.27 23.18 10.45
N VAL A 262 31.18 22.98 11.77
CA VAL A 262 30.04 22.24 12.35
C VAL A 262 28.71 22.98 12.07
N ILE A 263 28.71 24.30 12.19
CA ILE A 263 27.52 25.11 11.87
C ILE A 263 27.14 24.95 10.40
N MET A 264 28.11 24.98 9.48
CA MET A 264 27.82 24.76 8.05
C MET A 264 27.25 23.38 7.78
N GLU A 265 27.80 22.33 8.41
CA GLU A 265 27.26 20.97 8.26
C GLU A 265 25.81 20.88 8.75
N ILE A 266 25.54 21.40 9.93
CA ILE A 266 24.18 21.38 10.50
C ILE A 266 23.21 22.21 9.67
N GLN A 267 23.64 23.38 9.18
CA GLN A 267 22.79 24.19 8.30
C GLN A 267 22.44 23.46 7.01
N LYS A 268 23.42 22.73 6.45
CA LYS A 268 23.18 21.92 5.26
C LYS A 268 22.20 20.77 5.55
N GLU A 269 22.41 20.03 6.64
CA GLU A 269 21.47 18.99 7.06
C GLU A 269 20.07 19.53 7.31
N TYR A 270 19.95 20.70 7.93
CA TYR A 270 18.68 21.36 8.17
C TYR A 270 17.98 21.72 6.85
N GLN A 271 18.72 22.29 5.89
CA GLN A 271 18.16 22.60 4.56
C GLN A 271 17.72 21.34 3.83
N GLU A 272 18.54 20.28 3.85
CA GLU A 272 18.18 18.99 3.23
C GLU A 272 16.90 18.43 3.85
N LYS A 273 16.80 18.44 5.18
CA LYS A 273 15.60 17.98 5.88
C LYS A 273 14.37 18.85 5.64
N ASN A 274 14.55 20.13 5.51
CA ASN A 274 13.44 21.05 5.20
C ASN A 274 12.91 20.85 3.78
N THR A 275 13.82 20.65 2.80
CA THR A 275 13.42 20.34 1.43
C THR A 275 12.76 18.97 1.32
N GLU A 276 13.23 17.97 2.09
CA GLU A 276 12.52 16.69 2.22
C GLU A 276 11.10 16.87 2.76
N ALA A 277 10.95 17.67 3.81
CA ALA A 277 9.66 17.96 4.41
C ALA A 277 8.69 18.70 3.45
N GLU A 278 9.22 19.66 2.70
CA GLU A 278 8.45 20.37 1.67
C GLU A 278 8.01 19.41 0.54
N ASN A 279 8.92 18.56 0.05
CA ASN A 279 8.60 17.57 -0.96
C ASN A 279 7.54 16.56 -0.48
N ILE A 280 7.65 16.11 0.78
CA ILE A 280 6.64 15.26 1.39
C ILE A 280 5.30 15.98 1.49
N SER A 281 5.31 17.27 1.84
CA SER A 281 4.11 18.11 1.93
C SER A 281 3.43 18.28 0.56
N LEU A 282 4.21 18.54 -0.49
CA LEU A 282 3.73 18.62 -1.86
C LEU A 282 3.16 17.29 -2.34
N SER A 283 3.93 16.20 -2.16
CA SER A 283 3.48 14.84 -2.50
C SER A 283 2.21 14.45 -1.74
N LYS A 284 2.08 14.87 -0.50
CA LYS A 284 0.86 14.70 0.28
C LYS A 284 -0.31 15.44 -0.34
N LYS A 285 -0.10 16.71 -0.76
CA LYS A 285 -1.15 17.51 -1.38
C LYS A 285 -1.62 16.90 -2.70
N GLU A 286 -0.67 16.49 -3.55
CA GLU A 286 -0.97 15.80 -4.81
C GLU A 286 -1.77 14.51 -4.56
N LYS A 287 -1.36 13.72 -3.54
CA LYS A 287 -2.08 12.52 -3.17
C LYS A 287 -3.49 12.79 -2.64
N TYR A 288 -3.67 13.89 -1.90
CA TYR A 288 -5.02 14.27 -1.45
C TYR A 288 -5.92 14.68 -2.62
N GLU A 289 -5.39 15.43 -3.59
CA GLU A 289 -6.14 15.81 -4.79
C GLU A 289 -6.53 14.57 -5.62
N LEU A 290 -5.60 13.63 -5.80
CA LEU A 290 -5.87 12.35 -6.46
C LEU A 290 -6.95 11.55 -5.71
N LEU A 291 -6.81 11.49 -4.39
CA LEU A 291 -7.72 10.76 -3.51
C LEU A 291 -9.15 11.33 -3.51
N GLU A 292 -9.27 12.65 -3.57
CA GLU A 292 -10.56 13.33 -3.68
C GLU A 292 -11.22 13.02 -5.03
N ASN A 293 -10.42 13.01 -6.11
CA ASN A 293 -10.89 12.62 -7.43
C ASN A 293 -11.34 11.14 -7.48
N GLU A 294 -10.55 10.24 -6.90
CA GLU A 294 -10.92 8.82 -6.83
C GLU A 294 -12.13 8.57 -5.93
N LYS A 295 -12.24 9.30 -4.84
CA LYS A 295 -13.41 9.22 -3.97
C LYS A 295 -14.69 9.58 -4.72
N ASN A 296 -14.63 10.66 -5.49
CA ASN A 296 -15.77 11.08 -6.33
C ASN A 296 -16.08 10.03 -7.42
N GLN A 297 -15.06 9.42 -8.02
CA GLN A 297 -15.24 8.33 -8.99
C GLN A 297 -15.83 7.08 -8.32
N ASN A 298 -15.34 6.71 -7.14
CA ASN A 298 -15.84 5.57 -6.40
C ASN A 298 -17.29 5.75 -5.91
N GLU A 299 -17.66 6.97 -5.55
CA GLU A 299 -19.03 7.29 -5.18
C GLU A 299 -19.99 7.07 -6.37
N GLN A 300 -19.54 7.46 -7.57
CA GLN A 300 -20.29 7.20 -8.80
C GLN A 300 -20.40 5.70 -9.10
N ILE A 301 -19.27 4.98 -8.99
CA ILE A 301 -19.24 3.52 -9.18
C ILE A 301 -20.10 2.80 -8.15
N PHE A 302 -20.08 3.26 -6.90
CA PHE A 302 -20.91 2.68 -5.84
C PHE A 302 -22.39 2.75 -6.17
N LEU A 303 -22.86 3.92 -6.62
CA LEU A 303 -24.25 4.11 -7.04
C LEU A 303 -24.61 3.20 -8.21
N GLU A 304 -23.66 3.00 -9.14
CA GLU A 304 -23.86 2.13 -10.26
C GLU A 304 -23.89 0.65 -9.88
N VAL A 305 -22.98 0.22 -8.99
CA VAL A 305 -22.96 -1.14 -8.42
C VAL A 305 -24.26 -1.42 -7.64
N GLU A 306 -24.78 -0.45 -6.92
CA GLU A 306 -26.03 -0.58 -6.19
C GLU A 306 -27.21 -0.79 -7.16
N SER A 307 -27.25 -0.02 -8.25
CA SER A 307 -28.25 -0.20 -9.30
C SER A 307 -28.17 -1.57 -10.00
N LEU A 308 -26.93 -2.03 -10.27
CA LEU A 308 -26.71 -3.36 -10.86
C LEU A 308 -27.04 -4.51 -9.90
N LYS A 309 -26.82 -4.33 -8.59
CA LYS A 309 -27.27 -5.30 -7.57
C LYS A 309 -28.77 -5.43 -7.52
N ASP A 310 -29.46 -4.31 -7.60
CA ASP A 310 -30.92 -4.31 -7.63
C ASP A 310 -31.45 -5.03 -8.89
N GLU A 311 -30.78 -4.79 -10.03
CA GLU A 311 -31.12 -5.46 -11.27
C GLU A 311 -30.78 -6.96 -11.22
N HIS A 312 -29.62 -7.31 -10.69
CA HIS A 312 -29.23 -8.70 -10.45
C HIS A 312 -30.18 -9.40 -9.48
N SER A 313 -30.59 -8.72 -8.41
CA SER A 313 -31.56 -9.25 -7.44
C SER A 313 -32.91 -9.54 -8.09
N LYS A 314 -33.36 -8.63 -8.96
CA LYS A 314 -34.59 -8.83 -9.77
C LYS A 314 -34.49 -10.01 -10.70
N LEU A 315 -33.35 -10.11 -11.43
CA LEU A 315 -33.08 -11.21 -12.35
C LEU A 315 -32.93 -12.56 -11.63
N SER A 316 -32.23 -12.55 -10.48
CA SER A 316 -32.09 -13.74 -9.63
C SER A 316 -33.44 -14.20 -9.07
N GLY A 317 -34.30 -13.25 -8.68
CA GLY A 317 -35.66 -13.52 -8.27
C GLY A 317 -36.50 -14.14 -9.41
N GLN A 318 -36.36 -13.61 -10.62
CA GLN A 318 -37.00 -14.16 -11.83
C GLN A 318 -36.47 -15.56 -12.16
N LEU A 319 -35.17 -15.78 -12.04
CA LEU A 319 -34.56 -17.10 -12.26
C LEU A 319 -35.02 -18.12 -11.23
N SER A 320 -35.07 -17.73 -9.97
CA SER A 320 -35.61 -18.56 -8.87
C SER A 320 -37.08 -18.92 -9.11
N CYS A 321 -37.85 -17.96 -9.62
CA CYS A 321 -39.25 -18.18 -9.98
C CYS A 321 -39.38 -19.19 -11.14
N LEU A 322 -38.50 -19.06 -12.18
CA LEU A 322 -38.46 -19.98 -13.30
C LEU A 322 -37.99 -21.40 -12.92
N LEU A 323 -37.03 -21.48 -11.97
CA LEU A 323 -36.53 -22.77 -11.45
C LEU A 323 -37.61 -23.46 -10.58
N TYR A 324 -38.40 -22.66 -9.84
CA TYR A 324 -39.46 -23.22 -9.00
C TYR A 324 -40.71 -23.66 -9.81
N THR A 325 -40.87 -23.12 -11.01
CA THR A 325 -41.95 -23.50 -11.92
C THR A 325 -41.60 -24.66 -12.85
N SER A 326 -40.31 -25.10 -12.85
CA SER A 326 -39.94 -26.31 -13.55
C SER A 326 -40.34 -27.54 -12.73
N PRO A 327 -41.16 -28.41 -13.22
CA PRO A 327 -41.58 -29.57 -12.46
C PRO A 327 -40.39 -30.47 -12.15
N SER A 328 -40.25 -30.77 -10.86
CA SER A 328 -39.20 -31.64 -10.34
C SER A 328 -39.31 -33.02 -11.04
N PRO A 329 -38.18 -33.64 -11.39
CA PRO A 329 -38.19 -35.01 -11.96
C PRO A 329 -38.81 -36.06 -11.04
N ARG A 330 -39.16 -35.73 -9.79
CA ARG A 330 -39.76 -36.65 -8.83
C ARG A 330 -41.28 -36.81 -8.98
N ASP A 331 -41.95 -35.94 -9.75
CA ASP A 331 -43.41 -36.04 -9.90
C ASP A 331 -43.83 -36.90 -11.11
N ARG A 332 -42.90 -37.57 -11.77
CA ARG A 332 -43.20 -38.45 -12.92
C ARG A 332 -43.29 -39.94 -12.56
N THR A 333 -43.36 -40.28 -11.30
CA THR A 333 -43.58 -41.69 -10.91
C THR A 333 -44.69 -41.79 -9.87
N ARG A 334 -45.92 -41.47 -10.25
CA ARG A 334 -47.17 -41.99 -9.64
C ARG A 334 -48.33 -41.66 -10.55
N SER A 335 -48.56 -42.53 -11.49
CA SER A 335 -49.87 -43.02 -11.97
C SER A 335 -49.62 -44.15 -12.94
#